data_5893e3cd81a4d6bc98dc6eef07309bce
#
_entry.id   5893e3cd81a4d6bc98dc6eef07309bce
#
_cell.length_a   1.000
_cell.length_b   1.000
_cell.length_c   1.000
_cell.angle_alpha   90.00
_cell.angle_beta   90.00
_cell.angle_gamma   90.00
#
_symmetry.space_group_name_H-M   'P 1'
#
loop_
_entity.id
_entity.type
_entity.pdbx_description
1 polymer ?
#
loop_
_entity_poly.entity_id
_entity_poly.type
_entity_poly.pdbx_seq_one_letter_code
_entity_poly.pdbx_strand_id
1 'polypeptide(L)'
;SSPEQGVLEGLATDVAQPMGNAAAEHAERTDEIQVSGWNSPVRLRTRGAAPLWQVEALLRLPACSITTVEQGAHLVRLPGICHLLLGGPAHTLPDDCYAVAAQMRQRHNLESEPAVGVIWWRECQGQLDMLPLVHVRDADTTFLENACGSGALALALLLARSGTRRAFSIMQPGGSALDVRLFTENGAEMAGVDGPVALVARG
;
A
#
# COMPACT_ATOMS: atom_id res chain seq x y z
N SER A 1 24.30 15.91 -75.78
CA SER A 1 24.29 17.27 -75.18
C SER A 1 24.03 17.15 -73.66
N SER A 2 25.11 17.22 -72.89
CA SER A 2 25.08 17.66 -71.47
C SER A 2 24.83 19.17 -71.49
N PRO A 3 24.50 19.82 -70.46
CA PRO A 3 25.14 19.94 -69.16
C PRO A 3 24.06 20.04 -68.02
N GLU A 4 24.30 20.25 -66.78
CA GLU A 4 25.40 20.81 -65.98
C GLU A 4 25.20 20.37 -64.49
N GLN A 5 26.29 20.27 -63.82
CA GLN A 5 26.42 20.12 -62.39
C GLN A 5 25.97 21.41 -61.68
N GLY A 6 25.19 21.27 -60.64
CA GLY A 6 24.94 22.30 -59.64
C GLY A 6 25.21 21.75 -58.26
N VAL A 7 26.44 22.05 -57.80
CA VAL A 7 26.88 21.87 -56.40
C VAL A 7 26.13 22.89 -55.57
N LEU A 8 25.41 22.44 -54.53
CA LEU A 8 25.05 23.29 -53.43
C LEU A 8 25.62 22.70 -52.14
N GLU A 9 26.63 23.41 -51.69
CA GLU A 9 27.30 23.23 -50.42
C GLU A 9 26.36 23.38 -49.24
N GLY A 10 26.73 22.66 -48.25
CA GLY A 10 26.12 22.51 -46.95
C GLY A 10 25.76 23.74 -46.16
N LEU A 11 24.75 23.55 -45.39
CA LEU A 11 24.58 24.18 -44.11
C LEU A 11 24.31 23.08 -43.10
N ALA A 12 25.34 22.76 -42.35
CA ALA A 12 25.25 22.00 -41.13
C ALA A 12 24.44 22.83 -40.14
N THR A 13 23.14 22.52 -40.00
CA THR A 13 22.39 22.95 -38.88
C THR A 13 22.73 22.07 -37.69
N ASP A 14 23.54 22.64 -36.83
CA ASP A 14 23.86 22.13 -35.50
C ASP A 14 22.52 22.04 -34.72
N VAL A 15 21.91 20.87 -34.76
CA VAL A 15 20.76 20.57 -33.91
C VAL A 15 21.31 20.34 -32.53
N ALA A 16 21.31 21.40 -31.72
CA ALA A 16 21.53 21.31 -30.29
C ALA A 16 20.60 20.23 -29.72
N GLN A 17 21.18 19.10 -29.35
CA GLN A 17 20.47 18.13 -28.55
C GLN A 17 19.98 18.81 -27.27
N PRO A 18 18.70 18.68 -26.89
CA PRO A 18 18.28 19.15 -25.59
C PRO A 18 19.05 18.33 -24.57
N MET A 19 19.91 18.99 -23.82
CA MET A 19 20.54 18.42 -22.64
C MET A 19 19.39 17.99 -21.72
N GLY A 20 19.20 16.67 -21.64
CA GLY A 20 18.22 16.05 -20.78
C GLY A 20 18.41 16.55 -19.36
N ASN A 21 17.35 17.06 -18.82
CA ASN A 21 17.29 17.60 -17.47
C ASN A 21 17.38 16.44 -16.47
N ALA A 22 18.58 15.93 -16.21
CA ALA A 22 18.84 14.88 -15.20
C ALA A 22 18.47 15.31 -13.77
N ALA A 23 18.07 16.58 -13.58
CA ALA A 23 17.63 17.11 -12.30
C ALA A 23 16.14 16.84 -11.98
N ALA A 24 15.34 16.37 -12.93
CA ALA A 24 13.92 16.09 -12.74
C ALA A 24 13.65 14.70 -12.12
N GLU A 25 14.62 13.80 -12.11
CA GLU A 25 14.44 12.42 -11.68
C GLU A 25 14.40 12.21 -10.16
N HIS A 26 14.70 13.23 -9.36
CA HIS A 26 14.77 13.13 -7.89
C HIS A 26 13.93 14.16 -7.16
N ALA A 27 12.99 14.83 -7.80
CA ALA A 27 12.12 15.79 -7.14
C ALA A 27 11.15 15.04 -6.19
N GLU A 28 11.37 15.19 -4.89
CA GLU A 28 10.37 14.79 -3.89
C GLU A 28 9.23 15.79 -3.91
N ARG A 29 8.00 15.29 -4.06
CA ARG A 29 6.79 16.09 -3.99
C ARG A 29 6.01 15.71 -2.74
N THR A 30 5.46 16.71 -2.06
CA THR A 30 4.56 16.51 -0.92
C THR A 30 3.19 17.05 -1.25
N ASP A 31 2.16 16.22 -1.06
CA ASP A 31 0.76 16.56 -1.23
C ASP A 31 -0.02 16.17 0.02
N GLU A 32 -1.23 16.71 0.18
CA GLU A 32 -2.17 16.29 1.21
C GLU A 32 -3.45 15.78 0.55
N ILE A 33 -3.96 14.65 1.06
CA ILE A 33 -5.22 14.08 0.60
C ILE A 33 -6.13 13.79 1.80
N GLN A 34 -7.44 13.84 1.54
CA GLN A 34 -8.43 13.36 2.50
C GLN A 34 -8.71 11.87 2.22
N VAL A 35 -8.56 11.05 3.24
CA VAL A 35 -8.85 9.61 3.17
C VAL A 35 -10.14 9.34 3.94
N SER A 36 -11.02 8.52 3.37
CA SER A 36 -12.29 8.14 3.98
C SER A 36 -12.07 7.51 5.37
N GLY A 37 -12.84 7.96 6.34
CA GLY A 37 -12.75 7.51 7.74
C GLY A 37 -11.65 8.18 8.56
N TRP A 38 -10.73 8.94 7.96
CA TRP A 38 -9.69 9.66 8.70
C TRP A 38 -10.06 11.13 8.93
N ASN A 39 -9.93 11.59 10.18
CA ASN A 39 -10.28 12.97 10.57
C ASN A 39 -9.19 14.00 10.24
N SER A 40 -7.98 13.54 9.95
CA SER A 40 -6.86 14.40 9.59
C SER A 40 -6.40 14.10 8.17
N PRO A 41 -5.95 15.11 7.41
CA PRO A 41 -5.34 14.89 6.10
C PRO A 41 -4.14 13.94 6.19
N VAL A 42 -3.96 13.15 5.15
CA VAL A 42 -2.81 12.26 4.98
C VAL A 42 -1.80 12.97 4.08
N ARG A 43 -0.58 13.13 4.57
CA ARG A 43 0.52 13.66 3.75
C ARG A 43 1.08 12.55 2.86
N LEU A 44 1.19 12.83 1.59
CA LEU A 44 1.86 11.96 0.63
C LEU A 44 3.23 12.53 0.29
N ARG A 45 4.24 11.69 0.31
CA ARG A 45 5.56 11.97 -0.27
C ARG A 45 5.72 11.10 -1.50
N THR A 46 5.90 11.74 -2.65
CA THR A 46 6.07 11.05 -3.93
C THR A 46 7.47 11.28 -4.43
N ARG A 47 8.15 10.19 -4.82
CA ARG A 47 9.50 10.17 -5.41
C ARG A 47 9.47 9.39 -6.71
N GLY A 48 10.35 9.75 -7.64
CA GLY A 48 10.43 9.11 -8.95
C GLY A 48 9.63 9.83 -10.01
N ALA A 49 9.42 9.18 -11.14
CA ALA A 49 8.75 9.73 -12.32
C ALA A 49 7.90 8.65 -13.02
N ALA A 50 6.99 9.11 -13.90
CA ALA A 50 6.20 8.19 -14.72
C ALA A 50 7.07 7.17 -15.46
N PRO A 51 6.66 5.93 -15.58
CA PRO A 51 5.37 5.38 -15.14
C PRO A 51 5.36 4.80 -13.71
N LEU A 52 6.47 4.91 -12.95
CA LEU A 52 6.62 4.30 -11.64
C LEU A 52 7.06 5.32 -10.59
N TRP A 53 6.30 5.43 -9.53
CA TRP A 53 6.62 6.27 -8.38
C TRP A 53 6.76 5.43 -7.12
N GLN A 54 7.53 5.94 -6.17
CA GLN A 54 7.51 5.50 -4.78
C GLN A 54 6.69 6.51 -3.99
N VAL A 55 5.65 6.05 -3.31
CA VAL A 55 4.71 6.92 -2.58
C VAL A 55 4.65 6.49 -1.14
N GLU A 56 4.97 7.41 -0.24
CA GLU A 56 4.81 7.24 1.21
C GLU A 56 3.60 8.03 1.69
N ALA A 57 2.64 7.34 2.31
CA ALA A 57 1.52 7.95 3.02
C ALA A 57 1.89 8.11 4.50
N LEU A 58 1.90 9.34 5.01
CA LEU A 58 2.17 9.68 6.40
C LEU A 58 0.85 9.95 7.12
N LEU A 59 0.54 9.09 8.08
CA LEU A 59 -0.72 9.09 8.81
C LEU A 59 -0.46 9.39 10.30
N ARG A 60 -1.25 10.28 10.87
CA ARG A 60 -1.34 10.40 12.32
C ARG A 60 -2.20 9.25 12.84
N LEU A 61 -1.64 8.39 13.68
CA LEU A 61 -2.38 7.25 14.22
C LEU A 61 -3.47 7.73 15.19
N PRO A 62 -4.73 7.37 14.97
CA PRO A 62 -5.78 7.55 15.95
C PRO A 62 -5.61 6.51 17.08
N ALA A 63 -6.37 6.65 18.13
CA ALA A 63 -6.55 5.56 19.08
C ALA A 63 -7.12 4.35 18.33
N CYS A 64 -6.34 3.31 18.17
CA CYS A 64 -6.74 2.05 17.56
C CYS A 64 -6.96 0.98 18.65
N SER A 65 -7.92 0.09 18.42
CA SER A 65 -8.11 -1.05 19.29
C SER A 65 -7.61 -2.33 18.60
N ILE A 66 -6.89 -3.13 19.36
CA ILE A 66 -6.45 -4.45 18.92
C ILE A 66 -6.91 -5.47 19.93
N THR A 67 -7.77 -6.38 19.51
CA THR A 67 -8.39 -7.40 20.36
C THR A 67 -8.05 -8.78 19.84
N THR A 68 -7.58 -9.68 20.69
CA THR A 68 -7.49 -11.10 20.35
C THR A 68 -8.89 -11.70 20.43
N VAL A 69 -9.39 -12.24 19.32
CA VAL A 69 -10.73 -12.82 19.24
C VAL A 69 -10.72 -14.34 19.35
N GLU A 70 -9.65 -14.96 18.88
CA GLU A 70 -9.34 -16.38 19.10
C GLU A 70 -7.84 -16.63 18.91
N GLN A 71 -7.37 -17.86 19.12
CA GLN A 71 -5.96 -18.19 18.96
C GLN A 71 -5.47 -17.91 17.53
N GLY A 72 -4.48 -17.04 17.39
CA GLY A 72 -3.93 -16.65 16.10
C GLY A 72 -4.81 -15.66 15.32
N ALA A 73 -5.97 -15.24 15.85
CA ALA A 73 -6.84 -14.27 15.22
C ALA A 73 -6.97 -12.98 16.06
N HIS A 74 -6.70 -11.86 15.42
CA HIS A 74 -6.69 -10.53 16.04
C HIS A 74 -7.53 -9.56 15.21
N LEU A 75 -8.42 -8.83 15.90
CA LEU A 75 -9.21 -7.77 15.29
C LEU A 75 -8.55 -6.42 15.55
N VAL A 76 -8.17 -5.73 14.49
CA VAL A 76 -7.61 -4.36 14.51
C VAL A 76 -8.63 -3.41 13.92
N ARG A 77 -9.06 -2.42 14.70
CA ARG A 77 -10.00 -1.39 14.26
C ARG A 77 -9.26 -0.12 13.91
N LEU A 78 -9.39 0.28 12.65
CA LEU A 78 -8.90 1.55 12.11
C LEU A 78 -10.11 2.42 11.72
N PRO A 79 -9.92 3.73 11.53
CA PRO A 79 -11.00 4.58 11.03
C PRO A 79 -11.54 4.10 9.67
N GLY A 80 -12.84 3.82 9.62
CA GLY A 80 -13.53 3.41 8.40
C GLY A 80 -13.39 1.93 8.00
N ILE A 81 -12.51 1.16 8.65
CA ILE A 81 -12.29 -0.26 8.33
C ILE A 81 -11.80 -1.04 9.55
N CYS A 82 -12.21 -2.28 9.69
CA CYS A 82 -11.58 -3.21 10.63
C CYS A 82 -10.89 -4.36 9.87
N HIS A 83 -9.81 -4.87 10.45
CA HIS A 83 -9.06 -5.99 9.88
C HIS A 83 -9.03 -7.14 10.88
N LEU A 84 -9.49 -8.31 10.44
CA LEU A 84 -9.32 -9.59 11.12
C LEU A 84 -8.04 -10.24 10.59
N LEU A 85 -6.99 -10.19 11.41
CA LEU A 85 -5.68 -10.73 11.07
C LEU A 85 -5.59 -12.17 11.53
N LEU A 86 -5.41 -13.08 10.59
CA LEU A 86 -5.36 -14.53 10.79
C LEU A 86 -3.92 -15.02 10.57
N GLY A 87 -3.26 -15.45 11.63
CA GLY A 87 -1.86 -15.88 11.60
C GLY A 87 -1.58 -17.15 12.40
N GLY A 88 -0.41 -17.73 12.14
CA GLY A 88 0.03 -18.95 12.82
C GLY A 88 -0.58 -20.23 12.28
N PRO A 89 -0.27 -21.39 12.93
CA PRO A 89 -0.66 -22.72 12.44
C PRO A 89 -2.18 -22.96 12.40
N ALA A 90 -2.93 -22.20 13.22
CA ALA A 90 -4.39 -22.34 13.30
C ALA A 90 -5.12 -21.72 12.09
N HIS A 91 -4.47 -20.84 11.36
CA HIS A 91 -5.05 -20.09 10.26
C HIS A 91 -4.19 -20.15 9.00
N THR A 92 -4.02 -21.35 8.46
CA THR A 92 -3.41 -21.53 7.15
C THR A 92 -4.33 -20.99 6.05
N LEU A 93 -3.74 -20.55 4.95
CA LEU A 93 -4.53 -20.07 3.81
C LEU A 93 -5.43 -21.22 3.28
N PRO A 94 -6.76 -21.04 3.25
CA PRO A 94 -7.68 -22.05 2.76
C PRO A 94 -7.74 -22.06 1.23
N ASP A 95 -8.19 -23.18 0.65
CA ASP A 95 -8.42 -23.31 -0.80
C ASP A 95 -9.48 -22.32 -1.29
N ASP A 96 -10.58 -22.16 -0.52
CA ASP A 96 -11.61 -21.15 -0.78
C ASP A 96 -11.54 -20.02 0.26
N CYS A 97 -10.65 -19.08 0.02
CA CYS A 97 -10.45 -17.94 0.91
C CYS A 97 -11.68 -17.00 0.95
N TYR A 98 -12.48 -16.92 -0.11
CA TYR A 98 -13.70 -16.10 -0.14
C TYR A 98 -14.78 -16.64 0.79
N ALA A 99 -15.07 -17.94 0.70
CA ALA A 99 -16.05 -18.59 1.56
C ALA A 99 -15.62 -18.51 3.04
N VAL A 100 -14.34 -18.79 3.32
CA VAL A 100 -13.82 -18.71 4.69
C VAL A 100 -13.84 -17.27 5.22
N ALA A 101 -13.49 -16.27 4.40
CA ALA A 101 -13.59 -14.87 4.83
C ALA A 101 -15.03 -14.47 5.17
N ALA A 102 -16.02 -14.92 4.40
CA ALA A 102 -17.43 -14.67 4.71
C ALA A 102 -17.84 -15.32 6.03
N GLN A 103 -17.47 -16.57 6.28
CA GLN A 103 -17.72 -17.26 7.55
C GLN A 103 -17.03 -16.57 8.73
N MET A 104 -15.79 -16.10 8.56
CA MET A 104 -15.08 -15.39 9.63
C MET A 104 -15.72 -14.04 9.96
N ARG A 105 -16.21 -13.29 8.96
CA ARG A 105 -16.97 -12.05 9.21
C ARG A 105 -18.24 -12.34 10.04
N GLN A 106 -19.01 -13.36 9.64
CA GLN A 106 -20.21 -13.77 10.36
C GLN A 106 -19.89 -14.25 11.78
N ARG A 107 -18.90 -15.14 11.94
CA ARG A 107 -18.49 -15.70 13.24
C ARG A 107 -18.11 -14.63 14.26
N HIS A 108 -17.47 -13.56 13.79
CA HIS A 108 -17.02 -12.46 14.67
C HIS A 108 -17.97 -11.25 14.68
N ASN A 109 -19.20 -11.38 14.14
CA ASN A 109 -20.22 -10.33 14.09
C ASN A 109 -19.73 -9.03 13.43
N LEU A 110 -19.00 -9.15 12.31
CA LEU A 110 -18.43 -8.02 11.58
C LEU A 110 -19.27 -7.58 10.38
N GLU A 111 -20.45 -8.15 10.17
CA GLU A 111 -21.32 -7.89 9.02
C GLU A 111 -21.88 -6.45 9.00
N SER A 112 -22.00 -5.83 10.18
CA SER A 112 -22.45 -4.43 10.31
C SER A 112 -21.35 -3.39 10.05
N GLU A 113 -20.08 -3.81 10.00
CA GLU A 113 -18.96 -2.89 9.76
C GLU A 113 -19.00 -2.36 8.33
N PRO A 114 -18.64 -1.09 8.08
CA PRO A 114 -18.68 -0.51 6.73
C PRO A 114 -17.68 -1.18 5.78
N ALA A 115 -16.51 -1.56 6.28
CA ALA A 115 -15.53 -2.35 5.56
C ALA A 115 -14.79 -3.31 6.51
N VAL A 116 -14.52 -4.52 6.01
CA VAL A 116 -13.81 -5.58 6.75
C VAL A 116 -12.76 -6.23 5.88
N GLY A 117 -11.50 -6.15 6.30
CA GLY A 117 -10.43 -6.97 5.73
C GLY A 117 -10.25 -8.26 6.53
N VAL A 118 -10.35 -9.41 5.87
CA VAL A 118 -9.89 -10.69 6.43
C VAL A 118 -8.55 -10.98 5.81
N ILE A 119 -7.51 -11.04 6.65
CA ILE A 119 -6.12 -11.05 6.19
C ILE A 119 -5.41 -12.27 6.76
N TRP A 120 -5.04 -13.20 5.91
CA TRP A 120 -4.08 -14.25 6.26
C TRP A 120 -2.66 -13.68 6.18
N TRP A 121 -1.87 -13.94 7.19
CA TRP A 121 -0.48 -13.51 7.20
C TRP A 121 0.45 -14.58 7.78
N ARG A 122 1.70 -14.53 7.36
CA ARG A 122 2.76 -15.39 7.90
C ARG A 122 4.09 -14.65 7.92
N GLU A 123 4.97 -15.09 8.79
CA GLU A 123 6.38 -14.70 8.77
C GLU A 123 7.21 -15.96 8.55
N CYS A 124 8.03 -15.97 7.50
CA CYS A 124 8.92 -17.06 7.16
C CYS A 124 10.30 -16.49 6.86
N GLN A 125 11.33 -16.95 7.60
CA GLN A 125 12.71 -16.49 7.43
C GLN A 125 12.87 -14.95 7.47
N GLY A 126 12.05 -14.27 8.28
CA GLY A 126 12.07 -12.81 8.42
C GLY A 126 11.27 -12.05 7.35
N GLN A 127 10.72 -12.74 6.36
CA GLN A 127 9.81 -12.16 5.38
C GLN A 127 8.37 -12.27 5.88
N LEU A 128 7.66 -11.15 5.86
CA LEU A 128 6.23 -11.08 6.13
C LEU A 128 5.47 -11.12 4.80
N ASP A 129 4.53 -12.04 4.70
CA ASP A 129 3.58 -12.12 3.59
C ASP A 129 2.17 -11.92 4.10
N MET A 130 1.30 -11.29 3.32
CA MET A 130 -0.12 -11.18 3.64
C MET A 130 -1.00 -11.38 2.40
N LEU A 131 -2.23 -11.87 2.65
CA LEU A 131 -3.27 -12.04 1.64
C LEU A 131 -4.55 -11.36 2.16
N PRO A 132 -4.86 -10.15 1.67
CA PRO A 132 -5.98 -9.36 2.14
C PRO A 132 -7.24 -9.56 1.26
N LEU A 133 -8.31 -10.10 1.85
CA LEU A 133 -9.65 -10.03 1.28
C LEU A 133 -10.43 -8.92 1.96
N VAL A 134 -10.83 -7.91 1.23
CA VAL A 134 -11.58 -6.76 1.73
C VAL A 134 -13.01 -6.80 1.24
N HIS A 135 -13.95 -6.79 2.18
CA HIS A 135 -15.38 -6.67 1.92
C HIS A 135 -15.84 -5.25 2.23
N VAL A 136 -16.57 -4.64 1.30
CA VAL A 136 -17.23 -3.33 1.46
C VAL A 136 -18.73 -3.55 1.50
N ARG A 137 -19.34 -3.31 2.67
CA ARG A 137 -20.74 -3.63 2.92
C ARG A 137 -21.71 -2.92 1.98
N ASP A 138 -21.58 -1.62 1.81
CA ASP A 138 -22.55 -0.82 1.04
C ASP A 138 -22.52 -1.14 -0.47
N ALA A 139 -21.41 -1.68 -0.96
CA ALA A 139 -21.29 -2.16 -2.33
C ALA A 139 -21.55 -3.68 -2.46
N ASP A 140 -21.66 -4.39 -1.34
CA ASP A 140 -21.73 -5.86 -1.24
C ASP A 140 -20.68 -6.55 -2.11
N THR A 141 -19.45 -6.07 -2.01
CA THR A 141 -18.34 -6.58 -2.82
C THR A 141 -17.20 -7.07 -1.95
N THR A 142 -16.56 -8.15 -2.38
CA THR A 142 -15.35 -8.68 -1.74
C THR A 142 -14.23 -8.78 -2.77
N PHE A 143 -13.09 -8.18 -2.48
CA PHE A 143 -11.93 -8.16 -3.36
C PHE A 143 -10.71 -8.77 -2.69
N LEU A 144 -9.96 -9.57 -3.44
CA LEU A 144 -8.57 -9.85 -3.12
C LEU A 144 -7.75 -8.65 -3.59
N GLU A 145 -7.18 -7.90 -2.65
CA GLU A 145 -6.39 -6.72 -2.97
C GLU A 145 -4.96 -7.12 -3.35
N ASN A 146 -4.45 -6.56 -4.44
CA ASN A 146 -3.05 -6.72 -4.84
C ASN A 146 -2.08 -5.99 -3.91
N ALA A 147 -2.54 -4.91 -3.26
CA ALA A 147 -1.84 -4.18 -2.21
C ALA A 147 -2.85 -3.51 -1.28
N CYS A 148 -2.71 -3.74 0.03
CA CYS A 148 -3.61 -3.24 1.07
C CYS A 148 -2.84 -2.42 2.10
N GLY A 149 -2.85 -1.10 1.96
CA GLY A 149 -2.13 -0.20 2.87
C GLY A 149 -2.68 -0.22 4.29
N SER A 150 -4.00 -0.21 4.48
CA SER A 150 -4.63 -0.29 5.79
C SER A 150 -4.42 -1.64 6.46
N GLY A 151 -4.41 -2.73 5.69
CA GLY A 151 -4.11 -4.07 6.18
C GLY A 151 -2.64 -4.21 6.60
N ALA A 152 -1.71 -3.67 5.82
CA ALA A 152 -0.29 -3.64 6.16
C ALA A 152 -0.05 -2.84 7.46
N LEU A 153 -0.72 -1.68 7.61
CA LEU A 153 -0.68 -0.88 8.83
C LEU A 153 -1.24 -1.67 10.04
N ALA A 154 -2.39 -2.34 9.87
CA ALA A 154 -3.00 -3.14 10.93
C ALA A 154 -2.07 -4.27 11.39
N LEU A 155 -1.42 -4.97 10.46
CA LEU A 155 -0.44 -6.03 10.77
C LEU A 155 0.79 -5.47 11.48
N ALA A 156 1.34 -4.35 11.02
CA ALA A 156 2.46 -3.68 11.67
C ALA A 156 2.14 -3.26 13.13
N LEU A 157 0.94 -2.71 13.35
CA LEU A 157 0.47 -2.35 14.68
C LEU A 157 0.33 -3.56 15.60
N LEU A 158 -0.20 -4.68 15.10
CA LEU A 158 -0.28 -5.94 15.86
C LEU A 158 1.11 -6.43 16.27
N LEU A 159 2.03 -6.52 15.32
CA LEU A 159 3.37 -7.04 15.55
C LEU A 159 4.22 -6.14 16.46
N ALA A 160 4.00 -4.82 16.40
CA ALA A 160 4.70 -3.87 17.24
C ALA A 160 4.32 -3.97 18.74
N ARG A 161 3.17 -4.59 19.07
CA ARG A 161 2.75 -4.75 20.49
C ARG A 161 3.63 -5.69 21.28
N SER A 162 4.18 -6.71 20.63
CA SER A 162 4.95 -7.79 21.29
C SER A 162 6.46 -7.57 21.29
N GLY A 163 6.95 -6.44 20.74
CA GLY A 163 8.39 -6.23 20.60
C GLY A 163 8.79 -4.77 20.41
N THR A 164 10.07 -4.58 20.11
CA THR A 164 10.65 -3.25 19.83
C THR A 164 10.70 -2.90 18.36
N ARG A 165 10.34 -3.84 17.47
CA ARG A 165 10.31 -3.63 16.02
C ARG A 165 9.30 -2.54 15.66
N ARG A 166 9.72 -1.56 14.86
CA ARG A 166 8.90 -0.43 14.41
C ARG A 166 8.91 -0.22 12.91
N ALA A 167 9.63 -1.08 12.18
CA ALA A 167 9.68 -1.09 10.72
C ALA A 167 9.42 -2.51 10.21
N PHE A 168 8.53 -2.60 9.22
CA PHE A 168 8.04 -3.87 8.67
C PHE A 168 7.97 -3.76 7.16
N SER A 169 8.54 -4.72 6.45
CA SER A 169 8.37 -4.89 5.01
C SER A 169 7.41 -6.07 4.80
N ILE A 170 6.27 -5.81 4.17
CA ILE A 170 5.16 -6.77 4.09
C ILE A 170 4.85 -7.03 2.62
N MET A 171 5.16 -8.23 2.16
CA MET A 171 4.91 -8.66 0.79
C MET A 171 3.40 -8.75 0.51
N GLN A 172 3.00 -8.17 -0.60
CA GLN A 172 1.61 -8.12 -1.05
C GLN A 172 1.37 -9.12 -2.21
N PRO A 173 0.12 -9.53 -2.46
CA PRO A 173 -0.21 -10.43 -3.56
C PRO A 173 0.23 -9.92 -4.94
N GLY A 174 0.29 -8.60 -5.11
CA GLY A 174 0.76 -7.96 -6.35
C GLY A 174 2.26 -8.09 -6.61
N GLY A 175 3.02 -8.77 -5.73
CA GLY A 175 4.46 -9.04 -5.91
C GLY A 175 5.38 -7.91 -5.47
N SER A 176 4.85 -6.84 -4.87
CA SER A 176 5.63 -5.76 -4.26
C SER A 176 5.44 -5.73 -2.76
N ALA A 177 6.42 -5.24 -2.01
CA ALA A 177 6.27 -5.01 -0.59
C ALA A 177 5.66 -3.63 -0.32
N LEU A 178 4.90 -3.53 0.77
CA LEU A 178 4.60 -2.27 1.44
C LEU A 178 5.46 -2.17 2.70
N ASP A 179 6.20 -1.08 2.81
CA ASP A 179 7.04 -0.80 3.97
C ASP A 179 6.26 0.07 4.96
N VAL A 180 6.09 -0.44 6.16
CA VAL A 180 5.39 0.28 7.24
C VAL A 180 6.38 0.63 8.33
N ARG A 181 6.44 1.90 8.72
CA ARG A 181 7.21 2.37 9.87
C ARG A 181 6.30 3.08 10.87
N LEU A 182 6.52 2.79 12.15
CA LEU A 182 5.81 3.41 13.27
C LEU A 182 6.80 4.30 14.03
N PHE A 183 6.44 5.55 14.28
CA PHE A 183 7.31 6.53 14.90
C PHE A 183 6.51 7.62 15.63
N THR A 184 7.20 8.43 16.43
CA THR A 184 6.58 9.58 17.09
C THR A 184 7.10 10.85 16.44
N GLU A 185 6.21 11.76 16.07
CA GLU A 185 6.55 13.09 15.55
C GLU A 185 5.77 14.15 16.32
N ASN A 186 6.47 15.11 16.91
CA ASN A 186 5.87 16.19 17.72
C ASN A 186 4.92 15.70 18.83
N GLY A 187 5.26 14.58 19.47
CA GLY A 187 4.45 13.97 20.52
C GLY A 187 3.20 13.19 20.03
N ALA A 188 3.01 13.07 18.72
CA ALA A 188 1.95 12.27 18.12
C ALA A 188 2.51 10.95 17.57
N GLU A 189 1.75 9.86 17.76
CA GLU A 189 2.05 8.58 17.11
C GLU A 189 1.73 8.66 15.63
N MET A 190 2.68 8.27 14.80
CA MET A 190 2.63 8.35 13.36
C MET A 190 2.90 7.01 12.72
N ALA A 191 2.38 6.80 11.52
CA ALA A 191 2.79 5.72 10.63
C ALA A 191 3.16 6.27 9.26
N GLY A 192 4.18 5.70 8.65
CA GLY A 192 4.47 5.83 7.23
C GLY A 192 4.19 4.50 6.55
N VAL A 193 3.40 4.53 5.48
CA VAL A 193 3.16 3.37 4.61
C VAL A 193 3.71 3.71 3.24
N ASP A 194 4.76 3.04 2.83
CA ASP A 194 5.52 3.33 1.61
C ASP A 194 5.42 2.14 0.62
N GLY A 195 5.23 2.43 -0.66
CA GLY A 195 5.18 1.39 -1.68
C GLY A 195 5.22 1.95 -3.11
N PRO A 196 5.47 1.07 -4.09
CA PRO A 196 5.49 1.46 -5.49
C PRO A 196 4.07 1.71 -6.01
N VAL A 197 3.93 2.77 -6.82
CA VAL A 197 2.70 3.10 -7.54
C VAL A 197 3.02 3.25 -9.03
N ALA A 198 2.33 2.49 -9.86
CA ALA A 198 2.49 2.51 -11.30
C ALA A 198 1.29 3.13 -11.99
N LEU A 199 1.54 3.97 -12.99
CA LEU A 199 0.51 4.42 -13.91
C LEU A 199 0.19 3.30 -14.90
N VAL A 200 -1.02 2.74 -14.82
CA VAL A 200 -1.53 1.81 -15.83
C VAL A 200 -2.20 2.60 -16.95
N ALA A 201 -1.87 2.27 -18.21
CA ALA A 201 -2.48 2.92 -19.37
C ALA A 201 -4.00 2.76 -19.31
N ARG A 202 -4.71 3.86 -19.54
CA ARG A 202 -6.17 3.78 -19.78
C ARG A 202 -6.36 3.23 -21.19
N GLY A 203 -7.06 2.11 -21.30
CA GLY A 203 -7.52 1.60 -22.59
C GLY A 203 -8.58 2.49 -23.21
#